data_46019f987d1604fb12f26a38bd016727
#
_entry.id   46019f987d1604fb12f26a38bd016727
#
_cell.length_a   1.000
_cell.length_b   1.000
_cell.length_c   1.000
_cell.angle_alpha   90.00
_cell.angle_beta   90.00
_cell.angle_gamma   90.00
#
_symmetry.space_group_name_H-M   'P 1'
#
loop_
_entity.id
_entity.type
_entity.pdbx_description
1 polymer ?
#
loop_
_entity_poly.entity_id
_entity_poly.type
_entity_poly.pdbx_seq_one_letter_code
_entity_poly.pdbx_strand_id
1 'polypeptide(L)'
;TGNKSEVSVGYCTLYGDTNGGLGLLGDLYKTEVFELSRHINEAAGRELIPQVVIDKPPSAELAPGQKDEDSLPPYAVLDEILKLLIEGERLSSREYDSAKAFVAQLVQTPEGQATVDRVRRLIHRSEYKRRQAPPMLRLRPRAFGTGRQMPIAAHCD
;
A
#
# COMPACT_ATOMS: atom_id res chain seq x y z
N THR A 1 -10.31 -3.08 -6.98
CA THR A 1 -8.96 -2.83 -7.52
C THR A 1 -8.02 -2.52 -6.39
N GLY A 2 -7.02 -3.37 -6.18
CA GLY A 2 -6.02 -3.18 -5.12
C GLY A 2 -5.12 -1.98 -5.42
N ASN A 3 -4.75 -1.24 -4.38
CA ASN A 3 -3.72 -0.21 -4.42
C ASN A 3 -2.36 -0.78 -3.95
N LYS A 4 -1.30 0.03 -4.04
CA LYS A 4 0.06 -0.41 -3.70
C LYS A 4 0.19 -0.84 -2.23
N SER A 5 -0.48 -0.18 -1.30
CA SER A 5 -0.45 -0.53 0.11
C SER A 5 -1.04 -1.92 0.35
N GLU A 6 -2.23 -2.18 -0.16
CA GLU A 6 -2.92 -3.47 -0.06
C GLU A 6 -2.13 -4.59 -0.75
N VAL A 7 -1.66 -4.35 -1.97
CA VAL A 7 -0.86 -5.32 -2.75
C VAL A 7 0.48 -5.61 -2.05
N SER A 8 1.09 -4.63 -1.40
CA SER A 8 2.36 -4.80 -0.69
C SER A 8 2.26 -5.82 0.43
N VAL A 9 1.22 -5.72 1.25
CA VAL A 9 1.01 -6.58 2.44
C VAL A 9 0.12 -7.78 2.15
N GLY A 10 -0.35 -7.93 0.89
CA GLY A 10 -1.22 -9.02 0.47
C GLY A 10 -2.64 -8.94 1.03
N TYR A 11 -3.07 -7.74 1.37
CA TYR A 11 -4.44 -7.47 1.81
C TYR A 11 -5.38 -7.43 0.59
N CYS A 12 -5.48 -8.55 -0.06
CA CYS A 12 -6.27 -8.77 -1.26
C CYS A 12 -6.65 -10.26 -1.37
N THR A 13 -7.76 -10.53 -2.04
CA THR A 13 -8.25 -11.88 -2.28
C THR A 13 -7.76 -12.36 -3.65
N LEU A 14 -7.12 -13.55 -3.68
CA LEU A 14 -6.77 -14.21 -4.95
C LEU A 14 -8.06 -14.48 -5.74
N TYR A 15 -7.97 -14.26 -7.06
CA TYR A 15 -9.11 -14.42 -7.99
C TYR A 15 -10.31 -13.49 -7.67
N GLY A 16 -10.16 -12.58 -6.71
CA GLY A 16 -11.06 -11.47 -6.42
C GLY A 16 -10.39 -10.15 -6.82
N ASP A 17 -9.81 -9.43 -5.85
CA ASP A 17 -9.15 -8.11 -6.08
C ASP A 17 -7.96 -8.19 -7.03
N THR A 18 -7.31 -9.35 -7.13
CA THR A 18 -6.18 -9.58 -8.04
C THR A 18 -6.62 -10.03 -9.43
N ASN A 19 -7.93 -10.12 -9.70
CA ASN A 19 -8.46 -10.49 -11.00
C ASN A 19 -8.59 -9.26 -11.92
N GLY A 20 -8.53 -9.50 -13.23
CA GLY A 20 -8.70 -8.44 -14.24
C GLY A 20 -7.47 -8.26 -15.13
N GLY A 21 -7.59 -7.37 -16.13
CA GLY A 21 -6.58 -7.12 -17.16
C GLY A 21 -5.62 -5.97 -16.83
N LEU A 22 -5.95 -5.11 -15.85
CA LEU A 22 -5.14 -3.94 -15.50
C LEU A 22 -5.38 -3.52 -14.04
N GLY A 23 -4.30 -3.41 -13.28
CA GLY A 23 -4.28 -2.83 -11.92
C GLY A 23 -4.06 -1.33 -11.96
N LEU A 24 -5.11 -0.55 -12.24
CA LEU A 24 -5.01 0.90 -12.47
C LEU A 24 -4.37 1.65 -11.30
N LEU A 25 -4.73 1.30 -10.06
CA LEU A 25 -4.24 1.94 -8.83
C LEU A 25 -3.09 1.19 -8.17
N GLY A 26 -2.61 0.10 -8.77
CA GLY A 26 -1.68 -0.83 -8.15
C GLY A 26 -0.31 -0.26 -7.78
N ASP A 27 0.06 0.91 -8.28
CA ASP A 27 1.32 1.60 -7.96
C ASP A 27 1.12 2.92 -7.18
N LEU A 28 -0.11 3.20 -6.71
CA LEU A 28 -0.43 4.30 -5.79
C LEU A 28 -0.62 3.78 -4.37
N TYR A 29 -0.04 4.43 -3.39
CA TYR A 29 -0.32 4.15 -1.98
C TYR A 29 -1.74 4.58 -1.61
N LYS A 30 -2.29 4.01 -0.54
CA LYS A 30 -3.67 4.32 -0.11
C LYS A 30 -3.87 5.80 0.18
N THR A 31 -2.90 6.44 0.83
CA THR A 31 -2.93 7.88 1.09
C THR A 31 -2.96 8.68 -0.21
N GLU A 32 -2.18 8.29 -1.20
CA GLU A 32 -2.14 8.92 -2.52
C GLU A 32 -3.46 8.73 -3.30
N VAL A 33 -4.12 7.58 -3.14
CA VAL A 33 -5.44 7.36 -3.75
C VAL A 33 -6.48 8.33 -3.18
N PHE A 34 -6.46 8.59 -1.88
CA PHE A 34 -7.34 9.60 -1.27
C PHE A 34 -7.00 11.02 -1.75
N GLU A 35 -5.72 11.36 -1.82
CA GLU A 35 -5.27 12.67 -2.32
C GLU A 35 -5.69 12.87 -3.78
N LEU A 36 -5.47 11.86 -4.62
CA LEU A 36 -5.88 11.88 -6.03
C LEU A 36 -7.41 12.05 -6.16
N SER A 37 -8.18 11.36 -5.33
CA SER A 37 -9.65 11.46 -5.35
C SER A 37 -10.14 12.88 -5.03
N ARG A 38 -9.54 13.51 -4.02
CA ARG A 38 -9.84 14.92 -3.69
C ARG A 38 -9.42 15.87 -4.82
N HIS A 39 -8.24 15.65 -5.37
CA HIS A 39 -7.73 16.47 -6.49
C HIS A 39 -8.62 16.37 -7.74
N ILE A 40 -9.13 15.17 -8.06
CA ILE A 40 -10.07 14.98 -9.18
C ILE A 40 -11.34 15.81 -8.98
N ASN A 41 -11.91 15.81 -7.77
CA ASN A 41 -13.09 16.60 -7.47
C ASN A 41 -12.81 18.11 -7.56
N GLU A 42 -11.69 18.54 -7.00
CA GLU A 42 -11.25 19.94 -7.05
C GLU A 42 -11.02 20.40 -8.49
N ALA A 43 -10.28 19.67 -9.27
CA ALA A 43 -9.98 19.98 -10.66
C ALA A 43 -11.25 20.02 -11.55
N ALA A 44 -12.22 19.17 -11.25
CA ALA A 44 -13.51 19.14 -11.96
C ALA A 44 -14.47 20.27 -11.51
N GLY A 45 -14.19 20.93 -10.38
CA GLY A 45 -15.10 21.90 -9.78
C GLY A 45 -16.44 21.29 -9.33
N ARG A 46 -16.51 19.98 -9.20
CA ARG A 46 -17.71 19.23 -8.76
C ARG A 46 -17.34 17.88 -8.19
N GLU A 47 -18.24 17.32 -7.42
CA GLU A 47 -18.12 15.98 -6.86
C GLU A 47 -18.28 14.90 -7.94
N LEU A 48 -17.17 14.40 -8.48
CA LEU A 48 -17.14 13.25 -9.39
C LEU A 48 -17.01 11.94 -8.59
N ILE A 49 -16.22 11.98 -7.54
CA ILE A 49 -16.07 10.88 -6.60
C ILE A 49 -16.83 11.29 -5.34
N PRO A 50 -17.90 10.56 -4.96
CA PRO A 50 -18.71 10.94 -3.81
C PRO A 50 -17.88 11.09 -2.54
N GLN A 51 -18.12 12.17 -1.80
CA GLN A 51 -17.39 12.46 -0.56
C GLN A 51 -17.51 11.29 0.45
N VAL A 52 -18.67 10.65 0.50
CA VAL A 52 -18.90 9.47 1.35
C VAL A 52 -17.94 8.32 1.05
N VAL A 53 -17.48 8.17 -0.21
CA VAL A 53 -16.51 7.13 -0.59
C VAL A 53 -15.11 7.50 -0.10
N ILE A 54 -14.78 8.80 -0.11
CA ILE A 54 -13.48 9.31 0.36
C ILE A 54 -13.40 9.23 1.89
N ASP A 55 -14.51 9.50 2.59
CA ASP A 55 -14.55 9.55 4.05
C ASP A 55 -14.82 8.18 4.70
N LYS A 56 -15.32 7.21 3.92
CA LYS A 56 -15.59 5.87 4.43
C LYS A 56 -14.29 5.20 4.90
N PRO A 57 -14.23 4.68 6.14
CA PRO A 57 -13.09 3.91 6.60
C PRO A 57 -12.82 2.72 5.66
N PRO A 58 -11.57 2.50 5.23
CA PRO A 58 -11.22 1.36 4.39
C PRO A 58 -11.61 0.03 5.04
N SER A 59 -12.22 -0.85 4.25
CA SER A 59 -12.66 -2.17 4.70
C SER A 59 -12.67 -3.16 3.54
N ALA A 60 -12.26 -4.39 3.80
CA ALA A 60 -12.42 -5.51 2.87
C ALA A 60 -13.89 -5.99 2.76
N GLU A 61 -14.78 -5.50 3.63
CA GLU A 61 -16.22 -5.81 3.65
C GLU A 61 -16.55 -7.33 3.71
N LEU A 62 -15.66 -8.11 4.31
CA LEU A 62 -15.84 -9.57 4.48
C LEU A 62 -16.66 -9.91 5.73
N ALA A 63 -16.81 -8.97 6.66
CA ALA A 63 -17.60 -9.11 7.87
C ALA A 63 -18.27 -7.79 8.25
N PRO A 64 -19.44 -7.82 8.93
CA PRO A 64 -20.10 -6.61 9.42
C PRO A 64 -19.20 -5.78 10.32
N GLY A 65 -19.07 -4.48 10.03
CA GLY A 65 -18.28 -3.53 10.83
C GLY A 65 -16.77 -3.68 10.74
N GLN A 66 -16.24 -4.57 9.89
CA GLN A 66 -14.82 -4.75 9.66
C GLN A 66 -14.17 -3.47 9.15
N LYS A 67 -12.96 -3.19 9.64
CA LYS A 67 -12.06 -2.15 9.14
C LYS A 67 -10.69 -2.74 8.84
N ASP A 68 -10.00 -2.16 7.87
CA ASP A 68 -8.63 -2.59 7.53
C ASP A 68 -7.69 -2.42 8.74
N GLU A 69 -7.91 -1.39 9.54
CA GLU A 69 -7.14 -1.10 10.76
C GLU A 69 -7.28 -2.16 11.86
N ASP A 70 -8.28 -3.04 11.78
CA ASP A 70 -8.37 -4.20 12.68
C ASP A 70 -7.22 -5.20 12.44
N SER A 71 -6.64 -5.16 11.24
CA SER A 71 -5.60 -6.09 10.77
C SER A 71 -4.31 -5.41 10.32
N LEU A 72 -4.34 -4.14 10.00
CA LEU A 72 -3.21 -3.37 9.48
C LEU A 72 -2.96 -2.14 10.35
N PRO A 73 -1.74 -1.58 10.35
CA PRO A 73 -1.55 -0.24 10.88
C PRO A 73 -2.37 0.78 10.09
N PRO A 74 -2.71 1.95 10.67
CA PRO A 74 -3.31 3.06 9.92
C PRO A 74 -2.51 3.33 8.63
N TYR A 75 -3.20 3.59 7.53
CA TYR A 75 -2.54 3.72 6.23
C TYR A 75 -1.48 4.81 6.17
N ALA A 76 -1.65 5.90 6.92
CA ALA A 76 -0.62 6.93 7.04
C ALA A 76 0.71 6.39 7.61
N VAL A 77 0.65 5.42 8.53
CA VAL A 77 1.81 4.74 9.11
C VAL A 77 2.32 3.66 8.15
N LEU A 78 1.41 2.85 7.61
CA LEU A 78 1.73 1.76 6.72
C LEU A 78 2.48 2.26 5.48
N ASP A 79 1.98 3.31 4.84
CA ASP A 79 2.53 3.83 3.59
C ASP A 79 3.96 4.38 3.78
N GLU A 80 4.27 5.06 4.89
CA GLU A 80 5.64 5.51 5.18
C GLU A 80 6.60 4.33 5.39
N ILE A 81 6.16 3.28 6.08
CA ILE A 81 6.95 2.04 6.22
C ILE A 81 7.19 1.39 4.85
N LEU A 82 6.14 1.30 4.03
CA LEU A 82 6.22 0.69 2.71
C LEU A 82 7.11 1.48 1.75
N LYS A 83 7.03 2.82 1.74
CA LYS A 83 7.92 3.69 0.96
C LYS A 83 9.38 3.36 1.26
N LEU A 84 9.74 3.28 2.54
CA LEU A 84 11.10 2.97 2.94
C LEU A 84 11.52 1.55 2.55
N LEU A 85 10.68 0.53 2.84
CA LEU A 85 11.05 -0.88 2.64
C LEU A 85 11.00 -1.32 1.17
N ILE A 86 10.16 -0.71 0.34
CA ILE A 86 9.98 -1.12 -1.06
C ILE A 86 10.81 -0.27 -2.00
N GLU A 87 10.72 1.03 -1.87
CA GLU A 87 11.37 1.98 -2.79
C GLU A 87 12.73 2.43 -2.27
N GLY A 88 12.84 2.72 -0.97
CA GLY A 88 14.09 3.10 -0.33
C GLY A 88 14.75 4.29 -1.03
N GLU A 89 16.06 4.18 -1.29
CA GLU A 89 16.87 5.24 -1.94
C GLU A 89 16.46 5.57 -3.39
N ARG A 90 15.48 4.87 -3.95
CA ARG A 90 14.91 5.21 -5.27
C ARG A 90 13.83 6.29 -5.20
N LEU A 91 13.37 6.61 -4.00
CA LEU A 91 12.50 7.77 -3.77
C LEU A 91 13.24 9.07 -4.07
N SER A 92 12.50 10.15 -4.25
CA SER A 92 13.09 11.48 -4.18
C SER A 92 13.77 11.68 -2.82
N SER A 93 14.85 12.45 -2.75
CA SER A 93 15.56 12.70 -1.49
C SER A 93 14.62 13.16 -0.38
N ARG A 94 13.66 14.02 -0.70
CA ARG A 94 12.68 14.53 0.26
C ARG A 94 11.76 13.42 0.81
N GLU A 95 11.23 12.57 -0.06
CA GLU A 95 10.36 11.45 0.36
C GLU A 95 11.15 10.42 1.17
N TYR A 96 12.37 10.11 0.73
CA TYR A 96 13.24 9.16 1.43
C TYR A 96 13.59 9.65 2.83
N ASP A 97 14.01 10.90 2.97
CA ASP A 97 14.38 11.48 4.26
C ASP A 97 13.16 11.55 5.18
N SER A 98 11.98 11.90 4.67
CA SER A 98 10.72 11.91 5.42
C SER A 98 10.36 10.52 5.92
N ALA A 99 10.31 9.52 5.04
CA ALA A 99 9.96 8.15 5.41
C ALA A 99 10.99 7.54 6.37
N LYS A 100 12.27 7.81 6.15
CA LYS A 100 13.37 7.37 7.02
C LYS A 100 13.26 7.97 8.42
N ALA A 101 13.03 9.27 8.52
CA ALA A 101 12.87 9.96 9.80
C ALA A 101 11.64 9.43 10.55
N PHE A 102 10.52 9.26 9.85
CA PHE A 102 9.28 8.72 10.42
C PHE A 102 9.50 7.30 10.99
N VAL A 103 10.08 6.40 10.20
CA VAL A 103 10.32 5.02 10.64
C VAL A 103 11.36 4.99 11.76
N ALA A 104 12.41 5.83 11.70
CA ALA A 104 13.40 5.93 12.77
C ALA A 104 12.79 6.37 14.11
N GLN A 105 11.81 7.27 14.06
CA GLN A 105 11.05 7.66 15.27
C GLN A 105 10.13 6.52 15.74
N LEU A 106 9.43 5.87 14.82
CA LEU A 106 8.50 4.79 15.14
C LEU A 106 9.18 3.63 15.88
N VAL A 107 10.36 3.20 15.45
CA VAL A 107 11.11 2.10 16.04
C VAL A 107 11.76 2.42 17.39
N GLN A 108 11.62 3.64 17.91
CA GLN A 108 12.05 3.97 19.27
C GLN A 108 11.20 3.27 20.35
N THR A 109 10.01 2.79 19.98
CA THR A 109 9.15 2.04 20.88
C THR A 109 9.11 0.56 20.48
N PRO A 110 8.96 -0.37 21.45
CA PRO A 110 8.84 -1.80 21.14
C PRO A 110 7.63 -2.10 20.22
N GLU A 111 6.52 -1.41 20.38
CA GLU A 111 5.31 -1.55 19.59
C GLU A 111 5.55 -1.09 18.14
N GLY A 112 6.26 0.03 17.97
CA GLY A 112 6.64 0.54 16.65
C GLY A 112 7.60 -0.38 15.93
N GLN A 113 8.61 -0.92 16.63
CA GLN A 113 9.51 -1.92 16.07
C GLN A 113 8.74 -3.18 15.65
N ALA A 114 7.85 -3.69 16.50
CA ALA A 114 7.01 -4.84 16.18
C ALA A 114 6.10 -4.59 14.95
N THR A 115 5.61 -3.37 14.81
CA THR A 115 4.81 -2.94 13.65
C THR A 115 5.63 -3.00 12.36
N VAL A 116 6.83 -2.43 12.34
CA VAL A 116 7.72 -2.46 11.18
C VAL A 116 8.08 -3.90 10.80
N ASP A 117 8.42 -4.73 11.78
CA ASP A 117 8.77 -6.13 11.56
C ASP A 117 7.57 -6.95 11.04
N ARG A 118 6.38 -6.66 11.55
CA ARG A 118 5.13 -7.25 11.03
C ARG A 118 4.91 -6.88 9.56
N VAL A 119 5.03 -5.61 9.21
CA VAL A 119 4.88 -5.14 7.82
C VAL A 119 5.91 -5.79 6.92
N ARG A 120 7.18 -5.86 7.34
CA ARG A 120 8.23 -6.56 6.60
C ARG A 120 7.87 -8.01 6.31
N ARG A 121 7.43 -8.76 7.32
CA ARG A 121 6.97 -10.15 7.14
C ARG A 121 5.79 -10.27 6.18
N LEU A 122 4.81 -9.35 6.25
CA LEU A 122 3.68 -9.33 5.34
C LEU A 122 4.11 -9.10 3.89
N ILE A 123 5.04 -8.17 3.63
CA ILE A 123 5.60 -7.94 2.30
C ILE A 123 6.20 -9.23 1.74
N HIS A 124 7.01 -9.94 2.51
CA HIS A 124 7.66 -11.17 2.05
C HIS A 124 6.65 -12.30 1.80
N ARG A 125 5.75 -12.53 2.75
CA ARG A 125 4.74 -13.60 2.65
C ARG A 125 3.74 -13.40 1.51
N SER A 126 3.61 -12.19 1.00
CA SER A 126 2.60 -11.83 0.00
C SER A 126 3.10 -11.87 -1.44
N GLU A 127 4.35 -12.27 -1.67
CA GLU A 127 4.91 -12.31 -3.02
C GLU A 127 4.11 -13.22 -3.96
N TYR A 128 3.61 -14.36 -3.48
CA TYR A 128 2.81 -15.27 -4.30
C TYR A 128 1.51 -14.64 -4.80
N LYS A 129 0.90 -13.74 -4.02
CA LYS A 129 -0.28 -12.97 -4.44
C LYS A 129 0.07 -11.96 -5.52
N ARG A 130 1.18 -11.26 -5.36
CA ARG A 130 1.66 -10.27 -6.34
C ARG A 130 2.00 -10.90 -7.69
N ARG A 131 2.44 -12.17 -7.70
CA ARG A 131 2.72 -12.92 -8.94
C ARG A 131 1.46 -13.20 -9.78
N GLN A 132 0.30 -13.11 -9.17
CA GLN A 132 -1.00 -13.34 -9.81
C GLN A 132 -1.76 -12.02 -10.05
N ALA A 133 -1.19 -10.90 -9.67
CA ALA A 133 -1.78 -9.60 -9.91
C ALA A 133 -1.69 -9.22 -11.41
N PRO A 134 -2.69 -8.47 -11.92
CA PRO A 134 -2.66 -7.97 -13.29
C PRO A 134 -1.51 -6.97 -13.49
N PRO A 135 -1.12 -6.72 -14.74
CA PRO A 135 -0.19 -5.64 -15.07
C PRO A 135 -0.65 -4.31 -14.45
N MET A 136 0.31 -3.54 -13.95
CA MET A 136 0.04 -2.26 -13.27
C MET A 136 0.65 -1.11 -14.06
N LEU A 137 0.01 0.06 -14.02
CA LEU A 137 0.65 1.30 -14.46
C LEU A 137 1.80 1.61 -13.52
N ARG A 138 2.98 1.85 -14.09
CA ARG A 138 4.15 2.25 -13.32
C ARG A 138 4.17 3.75 -13.15
N LEU A 139 3.94 4.24 -11.95
CA LEU A 139 3.91 5.66 -11.59
C LEU A 139 5.07 6.03 -10.66
N ARG A 140 5.55 5.07 -9.88
CA ARG A 140 6.58 5.27 -8.87
C ARG A 140 7.91 4.59 -9.29
N PRO A 141 9.02 4.94 -8.65
CA PRO A 141 10.35 4.41 -9.00
C PRO A 141 10.43 2.88 -8.94
N ARG A 142 9.64 2.25 -8.08
CA ARG A 142 9.61 0.79 -7.90
C ARG A 142 8.19 0.26 -7.83
N ALA A 143 7.66 -0.14 -8.97
CA ALA A 143 6.38 -0.85 -9.08
C ALA A 143 6.57 -2.36 -8.84
N PHE A 144 5.50 -3.07 -8.46
CA PHE A 144 5.48 -4.52 -8.48
C PHE A 144 5.43 -5.09 -9.91
N GLY A 145 5.59 -6.39 -10.06
CA GLY A 145 5.73 -7.01 -11.37
C GLY A 145 7.16 -6.85 -11.91
N THR A 146 7.35 -6.08 -12.98
CA THR A 146 8.67 -5.90 -13.60
C THR A 146 9.65 -5.07 -12.75
N GLY A 147 9.15 -4.25 -11.83
CA GLY A 147 9.97 -3.36 -11.00
C GLY A 147 10.53 -3.99 -9.72
N ARG A 148 9.79 -4.93 -9.13
CA ARG A 148 10.19 -5.66 -7.94
C ARG A 148 9.65 -7.07 -7.97
N GLN A 149 10.55 -8.03 -8.01
CA GLN A 149 10.25 -9.46 -7.90
C GLN A 149 11.15 -10.08 -6.83
N MET A 150 10.56 -10.93 -6.01
CA MET A 150 11.27 -11.73 -4.99
C MET A 150 10.97 -13.21 -5.22
N PRO A 151 11.84 -14.13 -4.79
CA PRO A 151 11.48 -15.55 -4.76
C PRO A 151 10.25 -15.75 -3.86
N ILE A 152 9.30 -16.58 -4.30
CA ILE A 152 8.06 -16.84 -3.54
C ILE A 152 8.38 -17.47 -2.18
N ALA A 153 9.38 -18.34 -2.14
CA ALA A 153 9.82 -19.04 -0.94
C ALA A 153 11.05 -18.38 -0.29
N ALA A 154 11.26 -17.05 -0.49
CA ALA A 154 12.34 -16.35 0.16
C ALA A 154 12.14 -16.38 1.69
N HIS A 155 13.14 -16.86 2.40
CA HIS A 155 13.25 -16.71 3.85
C HIS A 155 13.98 -15.40 4.11
N CYS A 156 13.38 -14.53 4.88
CA CYS A 156 13.99 -13.25 5.27
C CYS A 156 14.05 -13.21 6.79
N ASP A 157 15.26 -13.23 7.28
CA ASP A 157 15.58 -13.05 8.70
C ASP A 157 15.32 -11.60 9.14
#